data_e9e341630f174f3031b89fc00b93de7f
#
_entry.id   e9e341630f174f3031b89fc00b93de7f
#
_cell.length_a   1.000
_cell.length_b   1.000
_cell.length_c   1.000
_cell.angle_alpha   90.00
_cell.angle_beta   90.00
_cell.angle_gamma   90.00
#
_symmetry.space_group_name_H-M   'P 1'
#
loop_
_entity.id
_entity.type
_entity.pdbx_description
1 polymer ?
#
loop_
_entity_poly.entity_id
_entity_poly.type
_entity_poly.pdbx_seq_one_letter_code
_entity_poly.pdbx_strand_id
1 'polypeptide(L)'
;MSVSTARPAAGRQGNSPPPRERILAAARELFYRRGIHTVGVDAIAEAAGTNKMTLYRHFASKDVLIAACLVELTREFDVAWDAIAAAHAGDPKGQLLAWLRHSGDFKENEAERGCALANAAIELPDKDHPARSVIREHKTALRERLIRLCRDARLADPERLADEIFLIWEGARVTAQSVGSQGLSSRLAEMFEALVAYHARGDKRSELQRQACAGR
;
A
#
# COMPACT_ATOMS: atom_id res chain seq x y z
N MET A 1 -2.56 -68.76 -9.76
CA MET A 1 -1.76 -67.52 -9.63
C MET A 1 -2.65 -66.35 -10.02
N SER A 2 -3.24 -65.68 -9.02
CA SER A 2 -4.15 -64.55 -9.25
C SER A 2 -3.37 -63.24 -9.11
N VAL A 3 -3.31 -62.46 -10.16
CA VAL A 3 -2.68 -61.13 -10.18
C VAL A 3 -3.72 -60.13 -9.70
N SER A 4 -3.48 -59.58 -8.52
CA SER A 4 -4.26 -58.49 -7.91
C SER A 4 -3.87 -57.17 -8.58
N THR A 5 -4.80 -56.57 -9.35
CA THR A 5 -4.64 -55.21 -9.89
C THR A 5 -4.98 -54.20 -8.81
N ALA A 6 -3.95 -53.56 -8.23
CA ALA A 6 -4.12 -52.46 -7.33
C ALA A 6 -4.62 -51.20 -8.12
N ARG A 7 -5.77 -50.66 -7.74
CA ARG A 7 -6.30 -49.37 -8.18
C ARG A 7 -5.33 -48.25 -7.77
N PRO A 8 -4.98 -47.29 -8.64
CA PRO A 8 -4.21 -46.16 -8.22
C PRO A 8 -5.04 -45.27 -7.28
N ALA A 9 -4.43 -44.87 -6.18
CA ALA A 9 -5.01 -43.98 -5.19
C ALA A 9 -5.39 -42.63 -5.84
N ALA A 10 -6.62 -42.18 -5.56
CA ALA A 10 -7.11 -40.87 -5.99
C ALA A 10 -6.18 -39.77 -5.48
N GLY A 11 -5.61 -39.02 -6.42
CA GLY A 11 -4.73 -37.89 -6.14
C GLY A 11 -5.41 -36.90 -5.20
N ARG A 12 -4.66 -36.43 -4.21
CA ARG A 12 -5.04 -35.32 -3.31
C ARG A 12 -5.47 -34.16 -4.19
N GLN A 13 -6.75 -33.84 -4.18
CA GLN A 13 -7.27 -32.58 -4.72
C GLN A 13 -6.63 -31.47 -3.89
N GLY A 14 -5.61 -30.82 -4.44
CA GLY A 14 -5.04 -29.60 -3.87
C GLY A 14 -6.16 -28.59 -3.68
N ASN A 15 -6.27 -28.08 -2.46
CA ASN A 15 -7.32 -27.16 -2.03
C ASN A 15 -7.15 -25.81 -2.79
N SER A 16 -7.66 -25.74 -4.03
CA SER A 16 -7.67 -24.50 -4.81
C SER A 16 -8.43 -23.43 -4.05
N PRO A 17 -7.95 -22.19 -3.96
CA PRO A 17 -8.65 -21.11 -3.29
C PRO A 17 -10.10 -20.98 -3.81
N PRO A 18 -11.03 -20.52 -2.95
CA PRO A 18 -12.41 -20.27 -3.34
C PRO A 18 -12.51 -19.39 -4.59
N PRO A 19 -13.57 -19.55 -5.42
CA PRO A 19 -13.71 -18.78 -6.66
C PRO A 19 -13.61 -17.26 -6.44
N ARG A 20 -14.14 -16.72 -5.35
CA ARG A 20 -14.08 -15.31 -4.99
C ARG A 20 -12.63 -14.84 -4.85
N GLU A 21 -11.81 -15.59 -4.16
CA GLU A 21 -10.39 -15.26 -3.94
C GLU A 21 -9.58 -15.33 -5.24
N ARG A 22 -9.82 -16.37 -6.07
CA ARG A 22 -9.17 -16.47 -7.38
C ARG A 22 -9.53 -15.30 -8.30
N ILE A 23 -10.81 -14.89 -8.33
CA ILE A 23 -11.28 -13.75 -9.12
C ILE A 23 -10.59 -12.47 -8.63
N LEU A 24 -10.52 -12.26 -7.31
CA LEU A 24 -9.91 -11.09 -6.72
C LEU A 24 -8.40 -11.02 -7.02
N ALA A 25 -7.69 -12.13 -6.88
CA ALA A 25 -6.26 -12.21 -7.20
C ALA A 25 -5.99 -11.94 -8.68
N ALA A 26 -6.75 -12.58 -9.59
CA ALA A 26 -6.63 -12.37 -11.03
C ALA A 26 -6.95 -10.93 -11.42
N ALA A 27 -8.00 -10.33 -10.85
CA ALA A 27 -8.37 -8.94 -11.10
C ALA A 27 -7.28 -7.97 -10.65
N ARG A 28 -6.73 -8.14 -9.45
CA ARG A 28 -5.64 -7.32 -8.92
C ARG A 28 -4.43 -7.31 -9.84
N GLU A 29 -3.98 -8.49 -10.25
CA GLU A 29 -2.84 -8.66 -11.14
C GLU A 29 -3.09 -8.00 -12.51
N LEU A 30 -4.24 -8.25 -13.12
CA LEU A 30 -4.59 -7.70 -14.41
C LEU A 30 -4.76 -6.18 -14.37
N PHE A 31 -5.48 -5.64 -13.38
CA PHE A 31 -5.66 -4.20 -13.22
C PHE A 31 -4.33 -3.50 -12.97
N TYR A 32 -3.46 -4.07 -12.14
CA TYR A 32 -2.15 -3.50 -11.89
C TYR A 32 -1.29 -3.48 -13.14
N ARG A 33 -1.22 -4.58 -13.91
CA ARG A 33 -0.33 -4.67 -15.08
C ARG A 33 -0.85 -3.95 -16.31
N ARG A 34 -2.16 -4.00 -16.56
CA ARG A 34 -2.76 -3.54 -17.83
C ARG A 34 -3.59 -2.28 -17.70
N GLY A 35 -3.88 -1.82 -16.48
CA GLY A 35 -4.80 -0.73 -16.21
C GLY A 35 -6.26 -1.21 -16.13
N ILE A 36 -7.05 -0.44 -15.40
CA ILE A 36 -8.45 -0.79 -15.09
C ILE A 36 -9.34 -0.78 -16.34
N HIS A 37 -9.16 0.23 -17.21
CA HIS A 37 -10.02 0.40 -18.38
C HIS A 37 -9.80 -0.67 -19.46
N THR A 38 -8.58 -1.16 -19.62
CA THR A 38 -8.25 -2.14 -20.67
C THR A 38 -8.66 -3.57 -20.32
N VAL A 39 -8.91 -3.85 -19.04
CA VAL A 39 -9.21 -5.20 -18.55
C VAL A 39 -10.72 -5.44 -18.51
N GLY A 40 -11.22 -6.36 -19.37
CA GLY A 40 -12.60 -6.82 -19.37
C GLY A 40 -12.86 -7.90 -18.33
N VAL A 41 -14.12 -8.06 -17.93
CA VAL A 41 -14.54 -9.10 -16.96
C VAL A 41 -14.33 -10.52 -17.49
N ASP A 42 -14.37 -10.73 -18.82
CA ASP A 42 -14.14 -12.02 -19.43
C ASP A 42 -12.68 -12.46 -19.26
N ALA A 43 -11.72 -11.55 -19.45
CA ALA A 43 -10.30 -11.82 -19.21
C ALA A 43 -10.01 -12.14 -17.73
N ILE A 44 -10.70 -11.46 -16.79
CA ILE A 44 -10.57 -11.76 -15.37
C ILE A 44 -11.12 -13.14 -15.04
N ALA A 45 -12.30 -13.50 -15.58
CA ALA A 45 -12.92 -14.79 -15.36
C ALA A 45 -12.05 -15.93 -15.89
N GLU A 46 -11.48 -15.77 -17.09
CA GLU A 46 -10.55 -16.71 -17.70
C GLU A 46 -9.28 -16.89 -16.84
N ALA A 47 -8.63 -15.80 -16.45
CA ALA A 47 -7.43 -15.83 -15.60
C ALA A 47 -7.69 -16.45 -14.22
N ALA A 48 -8.92 -16.28 -13.68
CA ALA A 48 -9.34 -16.89 -12.42
C ALA A 48 -9.75 -18.37 -12.54
N GLY A 49 -9.71 -18.96 -13.75
CA GLY A 49 -10.18 -20.33 -14.00
C GLY A 49 -11.67 -20.50 -13.71
N THR A 50 -12.50 -19.52 -14.10
CA THR A 50 -13.94 -19.52 -13.88
C THR A 50 -14.67 -18.91 -15.10
N ASN A 51 -15.94 -18.54 -14.93
CA ASN A 51 -16.73 -17.91 -15.97
C ASN A 51 -17.37 -16.60 -15.47
N LYS A 52 -17.84 -15.78 -16.43
CA LYS A 52 -18.46 -14.49 -16.18
C LYS A 52 -19.67 -14.55 -15.23
N MET A 53 -20.47 -15.59 -15.33
CA MET A 53 -21.65 -15.78 -14.45
C MET A 53 -21.21 -15.97 -12.99
N THR A 54 -20.18 -16.77 -12.75
CA THR A 54 -19.60 -16.97 -11.42
C THR A 54 -18.97 -15.68 -10.90
N LEU A 55 -18.30 -14.89 -11.76
CA LEU A 55 -17.77 -13.58 -11.37
C LEU A 55 -18.89 -12.65 -10.86
N TYR A 56 -19.96 -12.49 -11.62
CA TYR A 56 -21.08 -11.62 -11.24
C TYR A 56 -21.88 -12.13 -10.04
N ARG A 57 -21.84 -13.43 -9.75
CA ARG A 57 -22.41 -13.96 -8.50
C ARG A 57 -21.65 -13.51 -7.25
N HIS A 58 -20.35 -13.23 -7.37
CA HIS A 58 -19.50 -12.78 -6.26
C HIS A 58 -19.31 -11.27 -6.20
N PHE A 59 -19.37 -10.58 -7.35
CA PHE A 59 -19.17 -9.14 -7.48
C PHE A 59 -20.24 -8.57 -8.40
N ALA A 60 -21.13 -7.76 -7.84
CA ALA A 60 -22.29 -7.22 -8.56
C ALA A 60 -21.96 -6.43 -9.83
N SER A 61 -20.77 -5.82 -9.88
CA SER A 61 -20.24 -5.08 -11.05
C SER A 61 -18.71 -5.14 -11.08
N LYS A 62 -18.14 -4.70 -12.22
CA LYS A 62 -16.70 -4.47 -12.33
C LYS A 62 -16.22 -3.42 -11.33
N ASP A 63 -17.01 -2.38 -11.08
CA ASP A 63 -16.67 -1.29 -10.16
C ASP A 63 -16.59 -1.77 -8.71
N VAL A 64 -17.51 -2.67 -8.31
CA VAL A 64 -17.47 -3.34 -7.01
C VAL A 64 -16.24 -4.23 -6.89
N LEU A 65 -15.87 -4.94 -7.97
CA LEU A 65 -14.65 -5.75 -7.99
C LEU A 65 -13.39 -4.88 -7.87
N ILE A 66 -13.33 -3.75 -8.57
CA ILE A 66 -12.23 -2.79 -8.48
C ILE A 66 -12.09 -2.29 -7.02
N ALA A 67 -13.20 -1.85 -6.41
CA ALA A 67 -13.19 -1.40 -5.02
C ALA A 67 -12.70 -2.51 -4.07
N ALA A 68 -13.17 -3.75 -4.25
CA ALA A 68 -12.73 -4.90 -3.47
C ALA A 68 -11.22 -5.18 -3.63
N CYS A 69 -10.67 -5.02 -4.83
CA CYS A 69 -9.23 -5.15 -5.07
C CYS A 69 -8.42 -4.11 -4.28
N LEU A 70 -8.90 -2.87 -4.25
CA LEU A 70 -8.22 -1.80 -3.50
C LEU A 70 -8.38 -1.99 -1.98
N VAL A 71 -9.50 -2.51 -1.50
CA VAL A 71 -9.69 -2.85 -0.07
C VAL A 71 -8.67 -3.91 0.37
N GLU A 72 -8.44 -4.96 -0.42
CA GLU A 72 -7.41 -5.95 -0.07
C GLU A 72 -6.00 -5.34 -0.05
N LEU A 73 -5.68 -4.45 -1.00
CA LEU A 73 -4.41 -3.74 -1.01
C LEU A 73 -4.22 -2.87 0.24
N THR A 74 -5.27 -2.15 0.67
CA THR A 74 -5.19 -1.32 1.89
C THR A 74 -5.06 -2.18 3.15
N ARG A 75 -5.67 -3.37 3.16
CA ARG A 75 -5.53 -4.33 4.27
C ARG A 75 -4.09 -4.88 4.36
N GLU A 76 -3.45 -5.21 3.23
CA GLU A 76 -2.04 -5.62 3.23
C GLU A 76 -1.13 -4.52 3.78
N PHE A 77 -1.40 -3.27 3.42
CA PHE A 77 -0.71 -2.12 3.98
C PHE A 77 -0.91 -2.01 5.49
N ASP A 78 -2.14 -2.18 5.99
CA ASP A 78 -2.44 -2.13 7.42
C ASP A 78 -1.70 -3.23 8.19
N VAL A 79 -1.62 -4.45 7.66
CA VAL A 79 -0.87 -5.57 8.25
C VAL A 79 0.61 -5.22 8.37
N ALA A 80 1.21 -4.64 7.33
CA ALA A 80 2.61 -4.22 7.36
C ALA A 80 2.85 -3.09 8.36
N TRP A 81 1.94 -2.11 8.41
CA TRP A 81 1.98 -1.02 9.39
C TRP A 81 1.92 -1.53 10.82
N ASP A 82 0.97 -2.42 11.12
CA ASP A 82 0.77 -2.98 12.46
C ASP A 82 1.97 -3.86 12.90
N ALA A 83 2.56 -4.60 11.97
CA ALA A 83 3.78 -5.38 12.24
C ALA A 83 4.96 -4.47 12.61
N ILE A 84 5.14 -3.35 11.91
CA ILE A 84 6.18 -2.37 12.22
C ILE A 84 5.89 -1.70 13.57
N ALA A 85 4.64 -1.35 13.85
CA ALA A 85 4.23 -0.76 15.12
C ALA A 85 4.52 -1.71 16.31
N ALA A 86 4.19 -2.98 16.15
CA ALA A 86 4.47 -4.00 17.18
C ALA A 86 5.97 -4.21 17.43
N ALA A 87 6.78 -4.19 16.36
CA ALA A 87 8.23 -4.34 16.47
C ALA A 87 8.92 -3.13 17.13
N HIS A 88 8.28 -1.95 17.15
CA HIS A 88 8.80 -0.71 17.72
C HIS A 88 7.91 -0.16 18.84
N ALA A 89 7.28 -1.03 19.63
CA ALA A 89 6.42 -0.63 20.73
C ALA A 89 7.18 0.26 21.74
N GLY A 90 6.63 1.46 22.01
CA GLY A 90 7.26 2.45 22.90
C GLY A 90 8.39 3.29 22.27
N ASP A 91 8.72 3.05 20.98
CA ASP A 91 9.68 3.85 20.23
C ASP A 91 9.03 4.46 18.95
N PRO A 92 8.26 5.55 19.08
CA PRO A 92 7.57 6.17 17.94
C PRO A 92 8.54 6.64 16.84
N LYS A 93 9.74 7.10 17.22
CA LYS A 93 10.75 7.53 16.25
C LYS A 93 11.34 6.34 15.47
N GLY A 94 11.63 5.26 16.17
CA GLY A 94 12.05 4.00 15.54
C GLY A 94 10.98 3.44 14.61
N GLN A 95 9.71 3.49 15.02
CA GLN A 95 8.58 3.10 14.19
C GLN A 95 8.48 3.95 12.92
N LEU A 96 8.61 5.28 13.03
CA LEU A 96 8.59 6.18 11.87
C LEU A 96 9.70 5.85 10.88
N LEU A 97 10.94 5.72 11.35
CA LEU A 97 12.09 5.40 10.51
C LEU A 97 11.99 4.00 9.87
N ALA A 98 11.47 3.01 10.60
CA ALA A 98 11.25 1.67 10.08
C ALA A 98 10.18 1.66 8.97
N TRP A 99 9.09 2.39 9.17
CA TRP A 99 8.05 2.53 8.15
C TRP A 99 8.60 3.25 6.90
N LEU A 100 9.36 4.32 7.07
CA LEU A 100 9.97 5.07 5.97
C LEU A 100 10.93 4.20 5.14
N ARG A 101 11.75 3.37 5.80
CA ARG A 101 12.63 2.40 5.11
C ARG A 101 11.82 1.35 4.35
N HIS A 102 10.82 0.73 5.02
CA HIS A 102 9.94 -0.24 4.39
C HIS A 102 9.21 0.33 3.17
N SER A 103 8.70 1.55 3.29
CA SER A 103 7.97 2.23 2.22
C SER A 103 8.85 2.73 1.08
N GLY A 104 10.15 2.92 1.36
CA GLY A 104 11.15 3.35 0.38
C GLY A 104 11.85 2.20 -0.35
N ASP A 105 11.65 0.96 0.12
CA ASP A 105 12.19 -0.24 -0.53
C ASP A 105 11.31 -0.64 -1.72
N PHE A 106 11.50 0.04 -2.84
CA PHE A 106 10.82 -0.30 -4.09
C PHE A 106 11.50 -1.52 -4.71
N LYS A 107 10.97 -2.71 -4.44
CA LYS A 107 11.39 -3.92 -5.16
C LYS A 107 11.13 -3.73 -6.65
N GLU A 108 12.09 -4.10 -7.49
CA GLU A 108 12.04 -3.84 -8.94
C GLU A 108 10.72 -4.28 -9.59
N ASN A 109 10.17 -5.42 -9.20
CA ASN A 109 8.91 -5.95 -9.74
C ASN A 109 7.65 -5.24 -9.22
N GLU A 110 7.71 -4.57 -8.06
CA GLU A 110 6.57 -3.84 -7.46
C GLU A 110 6.56 -2.36 -7.88
N ALA A 111 7.69 -1.84 -8.35
CA ALA A 111 7.84 -0.45 -8.74
C ALA A 111 7.42 -0.15 -10.19
N GLU A 112 7.30 -1.17 -11.05
CA GLU A 112 7.05 -0.98 -12.50
C GLU A 112 5.85 -0.08 -12.81
N ARG A 113 4.81 -0.09 -11.99
CA ARG A 113 3.61 0.73 -12.18
C ARG A 113 3.26 1.65 -11.01
N GLY A 114 4.20 1.89 -10.11
CA GLY A 114 4.02 2.85 -9.02
C GLY A 114 2.92 2.46 -8.02
N CYS A 115 2.13 3.43 -7.58
CA CYS A 115 1.07 3.22 -6.59
C CYS A 115 -0.26 2.81 -7.25
N ALA A 116 -0.74 1.59 -6.99
CA ALA A 116 -2.00 1.10 -7.54
C ALA A 116 -3.21 2.00 -7.15
N LEU A 117 -3.22 2.56 -5.94
CA LEU A 117 -4.26 3.51 -5.50
C LEU A 117 -4.20 4.83 -6.29
N ALA A 118 -3.00 5.36 -6.55
CA ALA A 118 -2.84 6.58 -7.33
C ALA A 118 -3.23 6.34 -8.80
N ASN A 119 -2.80 5.23 -9.38
CA ASN A 119 -3.18 4.83 -10.75
C ASN A 119 -4.70 4.69 -10.87
N ALA A 120 -5.34 3.99 -9.93
CA ALA A 120 -6.80 3.87 -9.90
C ALA A 120 -7.50 5.24 -9.77
N ALA A 121 -6.94 6.17 -8.99
CA ALA A 121 -7.49 7.53 -8.85
C ALA A 121 -7.45 8.33 -10.16
N ILE A 122 -6.41 8.12 -10.98
CA ILE A 122 -6.26 8.76 -12.30
C ILE A 122 -7.18 8.11 -13.32
N GLU A 123 -7.25 6.77 -13.34
CA GLU A 123 -8.09 6.02 -14.27
C GLU A 123 -9.61 6.17 -13.97
N LEU A 124 -10.01 6.49 -12.75
CA LEU A 124 -11.40 6.60 -12.33
C LEU A 124 -11.74 8.06 -11.98
N PRO A 125 -12.02 8.92 -12.97
CA PRO A 125 -12.26 10.35 -12.74
C PRO A 125 -13.58 10.63 -12.02
N ASP A 126 -14.57 9.72 -12.11
CA ASP A 126 -15.85 9.85 -11.40
C ASP A 126 -15.62 9.77 -9.89
N LYS A 127 -16.00 10.85 -9.19
CA LYS A 127 -15.82 10.97 -7.74
C LYS A 127 -16.76 10.06 -6.95
N ASP A 128 -17.86 9.63 -7.54
CA ASP A 128 -18.88 8.77 -6.92
C ASP A 128 -18.59 7.28 -7.15
N HIS A 129 -17.56 6.95 -7.94
CA HIS A 129 -17.11 5.57 -8.13
C HIS A 129 -16.71 4.93 -6.79
N PRO A 130 -17.18 3.70 -6.45
CA PRO A 130 -16.96 3.08 -5.13
C PRO A 130 -15.48 2.95 -4.75
N ALA A 131 -14.58 2.78 -5.71
CA ALA A 131 -13.14 2.76 -5.45
C ALA A 131 -12.58 4.10 -4.96
N ARG A 132 -13.23 5.23 -5.28
CA ARG A 132 -12.75 6.57 -4.88
C ARG A 132 -12.87 6.81 -3.37
N SER A 133 -13.90 6.26 -2.72
CA SER A 133 -14.01 6.31 -1.24
C SER A 133 -12.87 5.53 -0.59
N VAL A 134 -12.59 4.31 -1.06
CA VAL A 134 -11.49 3.47 -0.56
C VAL A 134 -10.15 4.20 -0.65
N ILE A 135 -9.86 4.82 -1.81
CA ILE A 135 -8.62 5.57 -2.02
C ILE A 135 -8.53 6.74 -1.05
N ARG A 136 -9.59 7.56 -0.96
CA ARG A 136 -9.62 8.74 -0.10
C ARG A 136 -9.45 8.37 1.37
N GLU A 137 -10.20 7.39 1.85
CA GLU A 137 -10.16 6.92 3.23
C GLU A 137 -8.78 6.41 3.61
N HIS A 138 -8.16 5.57 2.77
CA HIS A 138 -6.81 5.08 3.02
C HIS A 138 -5.77 6.20 3.05
N LYS A 139 -5.79 7.12 2.07
CA LYS A 139 -4.82 8.23 2.01
C LYS A 139 -4.98 9.19 3.19
N THR A 140 -6.21 9.48 3.61
CA THR A 140 -6.50 10.30 4.79
C THR A 140 -6.01 9.60 6.06
N ALA A 141 -6.34 8.32 6.23
CA ALA A 141 -5.93 7.54 7.39
C ALA A 141 -4.40 7.42 7.51
N LEU A 142 -3.70 7.24 6.39
CA LEU A 142 -2.24 7.21 6.37
C LEU A 142 -1.63 8.54 6.82
N ARG A 143 -2.13 9.67 6.27
CA ARG A 143 -1.69 11.00 6.70
C ARG A 143 -1.90 11.21 8.21
N GLU A 144 -3.06 10.85 8.73
CA GLU A 144 -3.35 10.95 10.16
C GLU A 144 -2.45 10.05 11.02
N ARG A 145 -2.15 8.84 10.57
CA ARG A 145 -1.19 7.93 11.23
C ARG A 145 0.20 8.55 11.30
N LEU A 146 0.67 9.16 10.21
CA LEU A 146 1.96 9.85 10.16
C LEU A 146 1.99 11.05 11.12
N ILE A 147 0.94 11.88 11.13
CA ILE A 147 0.84 13.02 12.06
C ILE A 147 0.95 12.55 13.52
N ARG A 148 0.16 11.52 13.88
CA ARG A 148 0.22 10.96 15.24
C ARG A 148 1.63 10.46 15.58
N LEU A 149 2.25 9.73 14.68
CA LEU A 149 3.57 9.15 14.89
C LEU A 149 4.66 10.23 15.04
N CYS A 150 4.61 11.30 14.21
CA CYS A 150 5.50 12.46 14.33
C CYS A 150 5.32 13.18 15.67
N ARG A 151 4.07 13.31 16.13
CA ARG A 151 3.75 13.95 17.43
C ARG A 151 4.26 13.10 18.59
N ASP A 152 4.02 11.79 18.56
CA ASP A 152 4.45 10.86 19.61
C ASP A 152 5.99 10.77 19.67
N ALA A 153 6.66 10.90 18.53
CA ALA A 153 8.12 11.00 18.42
C ALA A 153 8.68 12.36 18.84
N ARG A 154 7.83 13.31 19.28
CA ARG A 154 8.20 14.67 19.69
C ARG A 154 9.02 15.43 18.63
N LEU A 155 8.61 15.31 17.36
CA LEU A 155 9.22 16.05 16.27
C LEU A 155 8.53 17.42 16.10
N ALA A 156 9.30 18.43 15.73
CA ALA A 156 8.75 19.77 15.50
C ALA A 156 7.81 19.77 14.29
N ASP A 157 6.73 20.56 14.35
CA ASP A 157 5.75 20.75 13.30
C ASP A 157 5.22 19.42 12.72
N PRO A 158 4.61 18.53 13.54
CA PRO A 158 4.29 17.15 13.17
C PRO A 158 3.33 17.05 11.95
N GLU A 159 2.41 18.00 11.81
CA GLU A 159 1.50 18.08 10.66
C GLU A 159 2.28 18.36 9.37
N ARG A 160 3.16 19.35 9.40
CA ARG A 160 4.00 19.72 8.26
C ARG A 160 4.96 18.59 7.89
N LEU A 161 5.62 17.99 8.88
CA LEU A 161 6.52 16.87 8.65
C LEU A 161 5.79 15.68 8.00
N ALA A 162 4.61 15.35 8.49
CA ALA A 162 3.79 14.28 7.92
C ALA A 162 3.39 14.58 6.46
N ASP A 163 3.04 15.82 6.14
CA ASP A 163 2.70 16.25 4.78
C ASP A 163 3.92 16.20 3.86
N GLU A 164 5.09 16.65 4.32
CA GLU A 164 6.35 16.56 3.57
C GLU A 164 6.72 15.11 3.28
N ILE A 165 6.65 14.23 4.27
CA ILE A 165 6.87 12.78 4.11
C ILE A 165 5.89 12.20 3.07
N PHE A 166 4.60 12.49 3.22
CA PHE A 166 3.55 11.96 2.36
C PHE A 166 3.76 12.36 0.90
N LEU A 167 4.03 13.65 0.63
CA LEU A 167 4.23 14.18 -0.71
C LEU A 167 5.52 13.64 -1.35
N ILE A 168 6.61 13.54 -0.60
CA ILE A 168 7.87 12.96 -1.08
C ILE A 168 7.66 11.47 -1.43
N TRP A 169 6.97 10.73 -0.59
CA TRP A 169 6.68 9.31 -0.82
C TRP A 169 5.83 9.08 -2.08
N GLU A 170 4.74 9.84 -2.24
CA GLU A 170 3.92 9.77 -3.45
C GLU A 170 4.71 10.15 -4.70
N GLY A 171 5.52 11.23 -4.63
CA GLY A 171 6.37 11.66 -5.73
C GLY A 171 7.43 10.61 -6.12
N ALA A 172 8.04 9.95 -5.12
CA ALA A 172 9.02 8.90 -5.36
C ALA A 172 8.41 7.70 -6.10
N ARG A 173 7.18 7.31 -5.79
CA ARG A 173 6.47 6.21 -6.48
C ARG A 173 6.15 6.55 -7.94
N VAL A 174 5.76 7.78 -8.24
CA VAL A 174 5.56 8.26 -9.61
C VAL A 174 6.88 8.33 -10.36
N THR A 175 7.94 8.80 -9.69
CA THR A 175 9.30 8.88 -10.26
C THR A 175 9.84 7.50 -10.59
N ALA A 176 9.68 6.52 -9.67
CA ALA A 176 10.10 5.13 -9.92
C ALA A 176 9.41 4.52 -11.14
N GLN A 177 8.12 4.82 -11.35
CA GLN A 177 7.37 4.39 -12.53
C GLN A 177 7.89 5.03 -13.83
N SER A 178 8.33 6.29 -13.77
CA SER A 178 8.68 7.08 -14.95
C SER A 178 10.12 6.89 -15.42
N VAL A 179 11.05 6.75 -14.47
CA VAL A 179 12.50 6.68 -14.76
C VAL A 179 13.21 5.50 -14.12
N GLY A 180 12.46 4.58 -13.53
CA GLY A 180 12.96 3.41 -12.82
C GLY A 180 13.22 3.67 -11.34
N SER A 181 13.37 2.57 -10.58
CA SER A 181 13.62 2.59 -9.13
C SER A 181 15.07 2.94 -8.77
N GLN A 182 15.98 2.84 -9.74
CA GLN A 182 17.38 3.22 -9.61
C GLN A 182 17.53 4.74 -9.76
N GLY A 183 18.40 5.39 -9.02
CA GLY A 183 18.64 6.84 -9.14
C GLY A 183 17.86 7.67 -8.12
N LEU A 184 16.92 8.53 -8.53
CA LEU A 184 16.24 9.47 -7.61
C LEU A 184 15.49 8.77 -6.49
N SER A 185 14.71 7.75 -6.82
CA SER A 185 13.94 6.98 -5.82
C SER A 185 14.81 6.15 -4.88
N SER A 186 16.04 5.78 -5.28
CA SER A 186 16.98 5.08 -4.39
C SER A 186 17.48 5.96 -3.23
N ARG A 187 17.36 7.28 -3.33
CA ARG A 187 17.74 8.25 -2.28
C ARG A 187 16.60 8.56 -1.30
N LEU A 188 15.45 7.94 -1.46
CA LEU A 188 14.27 8.25 -0.65
C LEU A 188 14.52 8.06 0.85
N ALA A 189 15.21 6.98 1.24
CA ALA A 189 15.55 6.72 2.64
C ALA A 189 16.44 7.82 3.24
N GLU A 190 17.46 8.28 2.50
CA GLU A 190 18.34 9.39 2.91
C GLU A 190 17.58 10.70 3.05
N MET A 191 16.65 10.98 2.12
CA MET A 191 15.80 12.18 2.17
C MET A 191 14.91 12.17 3.40
N PHE A 192 14.31 11.04 3.74
CA PHE A 192 13.48 10.90 4.93
C PHE A 192 14.31 11.04 6.22
N GLU A 193 15.48 10.42 6.30
CA GLU A 193 16.35 10.54 7.47
C GLU A 193 16.80 12.00 7.68
N ALA A 194 17.15 12.71 6.62
CA ALA A 194 17.50 14.13 6.68
C ALA A 194 16.32 15.00 7.15
N LEU A 195 15.11 14.71 6.65
CA LEU A 195 13.89 15.43 7.01
C LEU A 195 13.54 15.24 8.49
N VAL A 196 13.55 13.99 8.97
CA VAL A 196 13.30 13.67 10.39
C VAL A 196 14.37 14.30 11.28
N ALA A 197 15.65 14.29 10.86
CA ALA A 197 16.73 14.91 11.61
C ALA A 197 16.60 16.44 11.69
N TYR A 198 16.11 17.09 10.65
CA TYR A 198 15.83 18.53 10.63
C TYR A 198 14.75 18.89 11.69
N HIS A 199 13.63 18.19 11.67
CA HIS A 199 12.52 18.42 12.60
C HIS A 199 12.87 18.03 14.06
N ALA A 200 13.75 17.08 14.29
CA ALA A 200 14.26 16.76 15.61
C ALA A 200 15.15 17.87 16.22
N ARG A 201 15.83 18.70 15.39
CA ARG A 201 16.63 19.84 15.85
C ARG A 201 15.75 21.07 16.13
N GLY A 202 14.65 21.25 15.39
CA GLY A 202 13.72 22.35 15.56
C GLY A 202 13.06 22.35 16.94
N ASP A 203 12.75 21.19 17.47
CA ASP A 203 12.18 21.05 18.81
C ASP A 203 13.14 21.53 19.90
N LYS A 204 14.42 21.16 19.84
CA LYS A 204 15.46 21.64 20.77
C LYS A 204 15.65 23.18 20.73
N ARG A 205 15.53 23.81 19.57
CA ARG A 205 15.62 25.28 19.45
C ARG A 205 14.42 25.96 20.11
N SER A 206 13.23 25.44 19.92
CA SER A 206 12.00 25.96 20.53
C SER A 206 11.99 25.78 22.05
N GLU A 207 12.58 24.72 22.56
CA GLU A 207 12.73 24.47 24.00
C GLU A 207 13.75 25.42 24.65
N LEU A 208 14.91 25.64 24.03
CA LEU A 208 15.92 26.60 24.46
C LEU A 208 15.39 28.05 24.46
N GLN A 209 14.60 28.42 23.44
CA GLN A 209 13.95 29.75 23.41
C GLN A 209 12.90 29.91 24.50
N ARG A 210 12.08 28.89 24.79
CA ARG A 210 11.09 28.93 25.90
C ARG A 210 11.78 29.05 27.26
N GLN A 211 12.88 28.33 27.49
CA GLN A 211 13.67 28.41 28.74
C GLN A 211 14.36 29.77 28.89
N ALA A 212 14.87 30.36 27.84
CA ALA A 212 15.46 31.69 27.84
C ALA A 212 14.42 32.83 28.12
N CYS A 213 13.16 32.64 27.70
CA CYS A 213 12.08 33.58 27.99
C CYS A 213 11.48 33.43 29.41
N ALA A 214 11.50 32.21 29.97
CA ALA A 214 10.99 31.94 31.30
C ALA A 214 11.97 32.31 32.44
N GLY A 215 13.23 32.58 32.13
CA GLY A 215 14.28 32.98 33.05
C GLY A 215 14.50 34.52 33.15
N ARG A 216 13.60 35.32 32.55
CA ARG A 216 13.56 36.80 32.72
C ARG A 216 12.33 37.20 33.48
#